data_c8ef4adfc3a624027bbcb63148f8d321
#
_entry.id   c8ef4adfc3a624027bbcb63148f8d321
#
_cell.length_a   1.000
_cell.length_b   1.000
_cell.length_c   1.000
_cell.angle_alpha   90.00
_cell.angle_beta   90.00
_cell.angle_gamma   90.00
#
_symmetry.space_group_name_H-M   'P 1'
#
loop_
_entity.id
_entity.type
_entity.pdbx_description
1 polymer ?
#
loop_
_entity_poly.entity_id
_entity_poly.type
_entity_poly.pdbx_seq_one_letter_code
_entity_poly.pdbx_strand_id
1 'polypeptide(L)'
;MSDTRFAGRVVLVTGASSGIGAELARQFAAAGARLVLAARDSARLETVAAECRALGGDALVVPTDVATQASCEAMVARAVTHFGQIDVLINNAGLGSSAQFDEITDLTIFDTLMRVNYLGSVWCTAYALPHLKKTRGQIVAIASLTGLTGVPKRTAYAATKHAMAGFFDSLRLELQDSGVGVTVIYPGFVFSEINQRALSADGTPYGERSYKRKKGETMETDECCRQILRAVSGRERELVMTWRGRIGRLLKLISPALVDGMAKRAIARRQ
;
A
#
# COMPACT_ATOMS: atom_id res chain seq x y z
N MET A 1 -14.82 -21.90 7.55
CA MET A 1 -15.74 -20.84 7.97
C MET A 1 -15.35 -19.56 7.24
N SER A 2 -16.22 -18.99 6.41
CA SER A 2 -15.97 -17.70 5.77
C SER A 2 -15.84 -16.63 6.85
N ASP A 3 -14.80 -15.82 6.74
CA ASP A 3 -14.57 -14.68 7.65
C ASP A 3 -15.62 -13.59 7.36
N THR A 4 -16.68 -13.53 8.16
CA THR A 4 -17.80 -12.60 7.94
C THR A 4 -17.56 -11.21 8.57
N ARG A 5 -16.39 -10.94 9.12
CA ARG A 5 -16.08 -9.68 9.82
C ARG A 5 -16.17 -8.43 8.95
N PHE A 6 -16.14 -8.59 7.64
CA PHE A 6 -16.30 -7.49 6.67
C PHE A 6 -17.64 -7.53 5.92
N ALA A 7 -18.55 -8.42 6.29
CA ALA A 7 -19.85 -8.51 5.65
C ALA A 7 -20.59 -7.17 5.65
N GLY A 8 -20.95 -6.69 4.45
CA GLY A 8 -21.64 -5.42 4.21
C GLY A 8 -20.77 -4.16 4.42
N ARG A 9 -19.51 -4.26 4.86
CA ARG A 9 -18.63 -3.10 4.98
C ARG A 9 -18.12 -2.64 3.62
N VAL A 10 -18.02 -1.34 3.44
CA VAL A 10 -17.48 -0.72 2.22
C VAL A 10 -15.97 -0.52 2.37
N VAL A 11 -15.20 -1.21 1.53
CA VAL A 11 -13.74 -1.16 1.50
C VAL A 11 -13.27 -0.50 0.21
N LEU A 12 -12.64 0.66 0.31
CA LEU A 12 -12.04 1.38 -0.80
C LEU A 12 -10.55 1.00 -0.91
N VAL A 13 -10.14 0.47 -2.07
CA VAL A 13 -8.77 0.02 -2.32
C VAL A 13 -8.16 0.83 -3.46
N THR A 14 -7.09 1.59 -3.17
CA THR A 14 -6.30 2.26 -4.21
C THR A 14 -5.22 1.32 -4.77
N GLY A 15 -4.91 1.45 -6.06
CA GLY A 15 -3.99 0.54 -6.74
C GLY A 15 -4.55 -0.88 -6.88
N ALA A 16 -5.87 -1.02 -7.01
CA ALA A 16 -6.60 -2.29 -7.02
C ALA A 16 -6.45 -3.11 -8.32
N SER A 17 -5.78 -2.58 -9.36
CA SER A 17 -5.67 -3.25 -10.67
C SER A 17 -4.64 -4.38 -10.73
N SER A 18 -3.80 -4.57 -9.69
CA SER A 18 -2.75 -5.61 -9.68
C SER A 18 -2.14 -5.82 -8.30
N GLY A 19 -1.33 -6.89 -8.17
CA GLY A 19 -0.49 -7.16 -7.00
C GLY A 19 -1.27 -7.20 -5.69
N ILE A 20 -0.74 -6.56 -4.65
CA ILE A 20 -1.34 -6.54 -3.31
C ILE A 20 -2.76 -5.96 -3.33
N GLY A 21 -3.00 -4.87 -4.08
CA GLY A 21 -4.32 -4.24 -4.12
C GLY A 21 -5.40 -5.12 -4.73
N ALA A 22 -5.11 -5.80 -5.83
CA ALA A 22 -6.04 -6.74 -6.46
C ALA A 22 -6.31 -7.96 -5.57
N GLU A 23 -5.28 -8.51 -4.96
CA GLU A 23 -5.44 -9.66 -4.07
C GLU A 23 -6.19 -9.30 -2.78
N LEU A 24 -5.92 -8.12 -2.19
CA LEU A 24 -6.72 -7.61 -1.07
C LEU A 24 -8.20 -7.48 -1.45
N ALA A 25 -8.48 -6.95 -2.64
CA ALA A 25 -9.85 -6.83 -3.12
C ALA A 25 -10.56 -8.20 -3.16
N ARG A 26 -9.92 -9.24 -3.70
CA ARG A 26 -10.46 -10.61 -3.72
C ARG A 26 -10.72 -11.16 -2.31
N GLN A 27 -9.76 -10.98 -1.40
CA GLN A 27 -9.90 -11.50 -0.03
C GLN A 27 -10.97 -10.75 0.77
N PHE A 28 -11.11 -9.43 0.58
CA PHE A 28 -12.21 -8.66 1.17
C PHE A 28 -13.57 -9.06 0.56
N ALA A 29 -13.62 -9.32 -0.76
CA ALA A 29 -14.83 -9.84 -1.41
C ALA A 29 -15.26 -11.18 -0.82
N ALA A 30 -14.32 -12.12 -0.68
CA ALA A 30 -14.58 -13.42 -0.06
C ALA A 30 -15.00 -13.30 1.41
N ALA A 31 -14.63 -12.21 2.09
CA ALA A 31 -15.09 -11.88 3.45
C ALA A 31 -16.40 -11.08 3.49
N GLY A 32 -17.11 -10.94 2.34
CA GLY A 32 -18.42 -10.33 2.22
C GLY A 32 -18.42 -8.79 2.15
N ALA A 33 -17.28 -8.17 1.88
CA ALA A 33 -17.21 -6.71 1.74
C ALA A 33 -17.78 -6.23 0.40
N ARG A 34 -18.28 -4.99 0.40
CA ARG A 34 -18.57 -4.18 -0.79
C ARG A 34 -17.31 -3.38 -1.15
N LEU A 35 -16.92 -3.37 -2.41
CA LEU A 35 -15.63 -2.88 -2.83
C LEU A 35 -15.72 -1.65 -3.70
N VAL A 36 -14.83 -0.69 -3.47
CA VAL A 36 -14.49 0.38 -4.42
C VAL A 36 -13.07 0.13 -4.91
N LEU A 37 -12.93 -0.21 -6.18
CA LEU A 37 -11.66 -0.55 -6.81
C LEU A 37 -11.15 0.63 -7.60
N ALA A 38 -10.04 1.23 -7.15
CA ALA A 38 -9.48 2.44 -7.73
C ALA A 38 -8.07 2.23 -8.29
N ALA A 39 -7.87 2.51 -9.57
CA ALA A 39 -6.57 2.57 -10.26
C ALA A 39 -6.77 3.27 -11.62
N ARG A 40 -5.67 3.52 -12.36
CA ARG A 40 -5.73 4.16 -13.68
C ARG A 40 -6.25 3.26 -14.80
N ASP A 41 -5.94 1.98 -14.72
CA ASP A 41 -6.27 0.98 -15.75
C ASP A 41 -7.68 0.40 -15.50
N SER A 42 -8.65 0.93 -16.22
CA SER A 42 -10.06 0.53 -16.10
C SER A 42 -10.30 -0.92 -16.55
N ALA A 43 -9.61 -1.40 -17.58
CA ALA A 43 -9.79 -2.76 -18.08
C ALA A 43 -9.32 -3.80 -17.06
N ARG A 44 -8.15 -3.59 -16.45
CA ARG A 44 -7.68 -4.44 -15.35
C ARG A 44 -8.57 -4.35 -14.11
N LEU A 45 -9.11 -3.17 -13.81
CA LEU A 45 -10.05 -3.02 -12.69
C LEU A 45 -11.33 -3.83 -12.91
N GLU A 46 -11.89 -3.84 -14.13
CA GLU A 46 -13.08 -4.63 -14.43
C GLU A 46 -12.80 -6.14 -14.33
N THR A 47 -11.61 -6.60 -14.73
CA THR A 47 -11.19 -8.00 -14.50
C THR A 47 -11.23 -8.34 -13.01
N VAL A 48 -10.60 -7.52 -12.18
CA VAL A 48 -10.60 -7.73 -10.71
C VAL A 48 -12.00 -7.63 -10.12
N ALA A 49 -12.83 -6.69 -10.62
CA ALA A 49 -14.21 -6.55 -10.17
C ALA A 49 -15.06 -7.79 -10.50
N ALA A 50 -14.90 -8.35 -11.70
CA ALA A 50 -15.57 -9.60 -12.08
C ALA A 50 -15.19 -10.76 -11.15
N GLU A 51 -13.89 -10.90 -10.83
CA GLU A 51 -13.41 -11.90 -9.89
C GLU A 51 -13.97 -11.68 -8.47
N CYS A 52 -14.03 -10.42 -8.00
CA CYS A 52 -14.62 -10.08 -6.70
C CYS A 52 -16.13 -10.41 -6.65
N ARG A 53 -16.87 -10.13 -7.72
CA ARG A 53 -18.30 -10.46 -7.82
C ARG A 53 -18.53 -11.98 -7.83
N ALA A 54 -17.64 -12.74 -8.50
CA ALA A 54 -17.69 -14.21 -8.48
C ALA A 54 -17.43 -14.80 -7.08
N LEU A 55 -16.73 -14.07 -6.20
CA LEU A 55 -16.53 -14.41 -4.79
C LEU A 55 -17.67 -13.94 -3.87
N GLY A 56 -18.74 -13.35 -4.42
CA GLY A 56 -19.91 -12.88 -3.68
C GLY A 56 -19.83 -11.43 -3.21
N GLY A 57 -18.76 -10.68 -3.54
CA GLY A 57 -18.64 -9.26 -3.24
C GLY A 57 -19.38 -8.39 -4.26
N ASP A 58 -19.83 -7.21 -3.84
CA ASP A 58 -20.26 -6.13 -4.75
C ASP A 58 -19.06 -5.23 -5.03
N ALA A 59 -18.81 -4.85 -6.29
CA ALA A 59 -17.60 -4.11 -6.69
C ALA A 59 -17.91 -2.97 -7.67
N LEU A 60 -17.62 -1.75 -7.23
CA LEU A 60 -17.64 -0.51 -8.01
C LEU A 60 -16.25 -0.21 -8.55
N VAL A 61 -16.11 -0.08 -9.86
CA VAL A 61 -14.87 0.35 -10.52
C VAL A 61 -14.84 1.87 -10.65
N VAL A 62 -13.75 2.49 -10.18
CA VAL A 62 -13.52 3.93 -10.26
C VAL A 62 -12.13 4.21 -10.82
N PRO A 63 -11.99 4.50 -12.13
CA PRO A 63 -10.73 4.93 -12.71
C PRO A 63 -10.20 6.16 -12.00
N THR A 64 -8.99 6.06 -11.42
CA THR A 64 -8.44 7.08 -10.51
C THR A 64 -6.94 7.20 -10.68
N ASP A 65 -6.44 8.41 -10.87
CA ASP A 65 -5.02 8.72 -10.70
C ASP A 65 -4.80 9.39 -9.34
N VAL A 66 -4.20 8.65 -8.41
CA VAL A 66 -3.92 9.16 -7.06
C VAL A 66 -2.86 10.27 -7.03
N ALA A 67 -2.10 10.49 -8.11
CA ALA A 67 -1.20 11.63 -8.24
C ALA A 67 -1.92 12.97 -8.41
N THR A 68 -3.25 12.96 -8.54
CA THR A 68 -4.09 14.14 -8.77
C THR A 68 -5.12 14.26 -7.65
N GLN A 69 -5.09 15.37 -6.92
CA GLN A 69 -5.99 15.62 -5.79
C GLN A 69 -7.47 15.54 -6.19
N ALA A 70 -7.86 16.19 -7.29
CA ALA A 70 -9.25 16.19 -7.78
C ALA A 70 -9.74 14.77 -8.14
N SER A 71 -8.85 13.89 -8.63
CA SER A 71 -9.19 12.50 -8.91
C SER A 71 -9.46 11.71 -7.64
N CYS A 72 -8.69 11.96 -6.57
CA CYS A 72 -8.92 11.34 -5.25
C CYS A 72 -10.25 11.80 -4.64
N GLU A 73 -10.58 13.09 -4.77
CA GLU A 73 -11.88 13.65 -4.34
C GLU A 73 -13.05 13.00 -5.07
N ALA A 74 -12.98 12.96 -6.40
CA ALA A 74 -14.02 12.37 -7.24
C ALA A 74 -14.22 10.88 -6.94
N MET A 75 -13.14 10.15 -6.68
CA MET A 75 -13.19 8.74 -6.28
C MET A 75 -13.98 8.54 -5.00
N VAL A 76 -13.68 9.32 -3.97
CA VAL A 76 -14.38 9.25 -2.67
C VAL A 76 -15.86 9.64 -2.84
N ALA A 77 -16.14 10.70 -3.58
CA ALA A 77 -17.52 11.14 -3.86
C ALA A 77 -18.33 10.03 -4.55
N ARG A 78 -17.75 9.38 -5.57
CA ARG A 78 -18.41 8.24 -6.26
C ARG A 78 -18.65 7.06 -5.32
N ALA A 79 -17.69 6.72 -4.46
CA ALA A 79 -17.83 5.67 -3.47
C ALA A 79 -19.04 5.93 -2.53
N VAL A 80 -19.11 7.16 -2.02
CA VAL A 80 -20.19 7.58 -1.10
C VAL A 80 -21.53 7.65 -1.80
N THR A 81 -21.60 8.18 -3.04
CA THR A 81 -22.84 8.22 -3.83
C THR A 81 -23.38 6.81 -4.08
N HIS A 82 -22.50 5.83 -4.34
CA HIS A 82 -22.90 4.47 -4.68
C HIS A 82 -23.26 3.62 -3.46
N PHE A 83 -22.45 3.66 -2.40
CA PHE A 83 -22.60 2.79 -1.23
C PHE A 83 -23.12 3.50 0.03
N GLY A 84 -23.20 4.84 0.04
CA GLY A 84 -23.65 5.64 1.18
C GLY A 84 -22.61 5.82 2.30
N GLN A 85 -21.55 5.01 2.32
CA GLN A 85 -20.53 5.02 3.40
C GLN A 85 -19.18 4.55 2.92
N ILE A 86 -18.14 4.75 3.76
CA ILE A 86 -16.82 4.11 3.65
C ILE A 86 -16.47 3.61 5.05
N ASP A 87 -16.14 2.32 5.17
CA ASP A 87 -15.73 1.70 6.44
C ASP A 87 -14.22 1.50 6.53
N VAL A 88 -13.57 1.18 5.39
CA VAL A 88 -12.13 0.96 5.34
C VAL A 88 -11.56 1.64 4.10
N LEU A 89 -10.49 2.42 4.29
CA LEU A 89 -9.66 2.97 3.22
C LEU A 89 -8.32 2.24 3.20
N ILE A 90 -7.98 1.59 2.09
CA ILE A 90 -6.68 0.96 1.85
C ILE A 90 -5.85 1.85 0.91
N ASN A 91 -4.94 2.62 1.48
CA ASN A 91 -3.92 3.39 0.75
C ASN A 91 -2.81 2.43 0.29
N ASN A 92 -3.02 1.76 -0.85
CA ASN A 92 -2.10 0.78 -1.40
C ASN A 92 -1.44 1.25 -2.71
N ALA A 93 -2.05 2.17 -3.45
CA ALA A 93 -1.44 2.71 -4.67
C ALA A 93 0.01 3.14 -4.42
N GLY A 94 0.91 2.74 -5.30
CA GLY A 94 2.32 3.07 -5.12
C GLY A 94 3.17 2.72 -6.32
N LEU A 95 4.29 3.42 -6.42
CA LEU A 95 5.30 3.28 -7.45
C LEU A 95 6.66 3.07 -6.77
N GLY A 96 7.49 2.19 -7.32
CA GLY A 96 8.86 1.96 -6.87
C GLY A 96 9.90 2.75 -7.65
N SER A 97 11.14 2.80 -7.15
CA SER A 97 12.30 3.21 -7.93
C SER A 97 13.51 2.34 -7.57
N SER A 98 14.45 2.19 -8.50
CA SER A 98 15.68 1.44 -8.27
C SER A 98 16.83 1.98 -9.10
N ALA A 99 17.62 2.90 -8.52
CA ALA A 99 18.86 3.42 -9.08
C ALA A 99 19.77 3.92 -7.96
N GLN A 100 21.06 3.92 -8.12
CA GLN A 100 21.99 4.65 -7.26
C GLN A 100 21.73 6.15 -7.43
N PHE A 101 21.92 6.93 -6.38
CA PHE A 101 21.58 8.36 -6.41
C PHE A 101 22.41 9.13 -7.44
N ASP A 102 23.67 8.81 -7.56
CA ASP A 102 24.63 9.39 -8.52
C ASP A 102 24.42 8.96 -9.97
N GLU A 103 23.63 7.89 -10.19
CA GLU A 103 23.24 7.41 -11.53
C GLU A 103 21.93 8.07 -12.02
N ILE A 104 21.17 8.74 -11.14
CA ILE A 104 19.86 9.31 -11.50
C ILE A 104 20.04 10.54 -12.39
N THR A 105 19.55 10.45 -13.61
CA THR A 105 19.57 11.53 -14.60
C THR A 105 18.29 12.33 -14.66
N ASP A 106 17.15 11.73 -14.25
CA ASP A 106 15.84 12.39 -14.17
C ASP A 106 15.39 12.58 -12.71
N LEU A 107 15.58 13.78 -12.17
CA LEU A 107 15.18 14.12 -10.80
C LEU A 107 13.65 14.22 -10.60
N THR A 108 12.86 14.25 -11.68
CA THR A 108 11.38 14.27 -11.58
C THR A 108 10.83 12.97 -10.95
N ILE A 109 11.64 11.91 -10.90
CA ILE A 109 11.34 10.66 -10.18
C ILE A 109 10.94 10.94 -8.73
N PHE A 110 11.63 11.87 -8.05
CA PHE A 110 11.34 12.19 -6.65
C PHE A 110 9.96 12.83 -6.48
N ASP A 111 9.59 13.78 -7.35
CA ASP A 111 8.26 14.40 -7.35
C ASP A 111 7.19 13.36 -7.68
N THR A 112 7.39 12.58 -8.74
CA THR A 112 6.46 11.54 -9.18
C THR A 112 6.17 10.53 -8.07
N LEU A 113 7.20 10.01 -7.40
CA LEU A 113 7.01 9.07 -6.31
C LEU A 113 6.33 9.72 -5.10
N MET A 114 6.70 10.95 -4.75
CA MET A 114 6.05 11.68 -3.65
C MET A 114 4.58 11.93 -3.93
N ARG A 115 4.22 12.32 -5.16
CA ARG A 115 2.82 12.51 -5.55
C ARG A 115 2.02 11.21 -5.43
N VAL A 116 2.52 10.12 -6.01
CA VAL A 116 1.79 8.85 -6.02
C VAL A 116 1.74 8.22 -4.63
N ASN A 117 2.89 8.03 -3.97
CA ASN A 117 2.98 7.22 -2.76
C ASN A 117 2.51 7.97 -1.52
N TYR A 118 2.89 9.25 -1.38
CA TYR A 118 2.63 10.04 -0.19
C TYR A 118 1.43 10.96 -0.36
N LEU A 119 1.48 11.92 -1.26
CA LEU A 119 0.39 12.89 -1.43
C LEU A 119 -0.92 12.21 -1.84
N GLY A 120 -0.86 11.19 -2.69
CA GLY A 120 -2.04 10.40 -3.05
C GLY A 120 -2.70 9.75 -1.84
N SER A 121 -1.91 9.18 -0.92
CA SER A 121 -2.48 8.63 0.33
C SER A 121 -3.00 9.72 1.28
N VAL A 122 -2.37 10.90 1.32
CA VAL A 122 -2.86 12.07 2.07
C VAL A 122 -4.21 12.53 1.53
N TRP A 123 -4.33 12.75 0.21
CA TRP A 123 -5.57 13.23 -0.42
C TRP A 123 -6.72 12.21 -0.27
N CYS A 124 -6.46 10.92 -0.57
CA CYS A 124 -7.46 9.88 -0.35
C CYS A 124 -7.94 9.84 1.10
N THR A 125 -7.02 9.98 2.05
CA THR A 125 -7.34 10.01 3.48
C THR A 125 -8.15 11.26 3.83
N ALA A 126 -7.75 12.44 3.39
CA ALA A 126 -8.43 13.69 3.69
C ALA A 126 -9.91 13.66 3.25
N TYR A 127 -10.17 13.21 2.03
CA TYR A 127 -11.54 13.14 1.52
C TYR A 127 -12.37 12.01 2.13
N ALA A 128 -11.76 10.87 2.45
CA ALA A 128 -12.46 9.74 3.08
C ALA A 128 -12.71 9.96 4.58
N LEU A 129 -11.90 10.76 5.27
CA LEU A 129 -11.93 10.90 6.72
C LEU A 129 -13.28 11.31 7.30
N PRO A 130 -14.04 12.27 6.74
CA PRO A 130 -15.38 12.61 7.25
C PRO A 130 -16.34 11.42 7.26
N HIS A 131 -16.23 10.53 6.26
CA HIS A 131 -17.06 9.32 6.13
C HIS A 131 -16.58 8.22 7.07
N LEU A 132 -15.27 8.04 7.21
CA LEU A 132 -14.68 7.10 8.17
C LEU A 132 -14.99 7.48 9.63
N LYS A 133 -15.08 8.76 9.96
CA LYS A 133 -15.53 9.20 11.30
C LYS A 133 -16.96 8.79 11.59
N LYS A 134 -17.87 8.87 10.60
CA LYS A 134 -19.29 8.44 10.76
C LYS A 134 -19.42 6.95 11.03
N THR A 135 -18.60 6.13 10.38
CA THR A 135 -18.63 4.66 10.51
C THR A 135 -17.72 4.14 11.63
N ARG A 136 -16.94 5.02 12.30
CA ARG A 136 -15.82 4.64 13.17
C ARG A 136 -14.90 3.64 12.47
N GLY A 137 -14.62 3.92 11.20
CA GLY A 137 -13.94 3.06 10.25
C GLY A 137 -12.45 2.90 10.48
N GLN A 138 -11.72 2.58 9.41
CA GLN A 138 -10.29 2.33 9.50
C GLN A 138 -9.53 2.83 8.27
N ILE A 139 -8.35 3.38 8.50
CA ILE A 139 -7.37 3.76 7.48
C ILE A 139 -6.24 2.74 7.53
N VAL A 140 -5.89 2.17 6.38
CA VAL A 140 -4.79 1.22 6.23
C VAL A 140 -3.79 1.80 5.23
N ALA A 141 -2.54 1.94 5.63
CA ALA A 141 -1.46 2.43 4.78
C ALA A 141 -0.47 1.32 4.44
N ILE A 142 -0.34 0.98 3.17
CA ILE A 142 0.65 0.01 2.71
C ILE A 142 1.99 0.73 2.51
N ALA A 143 2.78 0.78 3.57
CA ALA A 143 4.13 1.34 3.58
C ALA A 143 5.15 0.33 3.00
N SER A 144 6.26 0.10 3.67
CA SER A 144 7.29 -0.88 3.33
C SER A 144 8.32 -0.95 4.47
N LEU A 145 9.09 -2.01 4.58
CA LEU A 145 10.29 -2.03 5.43
C LEU A 145 11.27 -0.90 5.11
N THR A 146 11.29 -0.42 3.85
CA THR A 146 12.07 0.77 3.45
C THR A 146 11.56 2.07 4.07
N GLY A 147 10.40 2.08 4.70
CA GLY A 147 9.89 3.19 5.51
C GLY A 147 10.41 3.17 6.96
N LEU A 148 11.17 2.13 7.36
CA LEU A 148 11.76 1.98 8.69
C LEU A 148 13.30 2.09 8.66
N THR A 149 13.92 1.84 7.50
CA THR A 149 15.38 1.86 7.35
C THR A 149 15.79 2.26 5.95
N GLY A 150 17.01 2.80 5.81
CA GLY A 150 17.64 3.08 4.51
C GLY A 150 17.92 1.78 3.75
N VAL A 151 17.77 1.84 2.43
CA VAL A 151 18.05 0.72 1.53
C VAL A 151 18.78 1.25 0.30
N PRO A 152 19.96 0.72 -0.06
CA PRO A 152 20.70 1.13 -1.26
C PRO A 152 19.82 1.07 -2.52
N LYS A 153 20.04 1.99 -3.45
CA LYS A 153 19.30 2.11 -4.72
C LYS A 153 17.81 2.45 -4.56
N ARG A 154 17.36 2.88 -3.38
CA ARG A 154 15.95 3.14 -3.06
C ARG A 154 15.71 4.51 -2.45
N THR A 155 16.61 5.49 -2.66
CA THR A 155 16.55 6.81 -2.00
C THR A 155 15.20 7.49 -2.17
N ALA A 156 14.69 7.64 -3.40
CA ALA A 156 13.39 8.26 -3.67
C ALA A 156 12.23 7.44 -3.07
N TYR A 157 12.21 6.12 -3.27
CA TYR A 157 11.16 5.26 -2.74
C TYR A 157 11.16 5.23 -1.20
N ALA A 158 12.33 5.08 -0.57
CA ALA A 158 12.46 5.07 0.89
C ALA A 158 11.98 6.39 1.50
N ALA A 159 12.31 7.55 0.89
CA ALA A 159 11.84 8.84 1.33
C ALA A 159 10.29 8.90 1.38
N THR A 160 9.60 8.42 0.33
CA THR A 160 8.13 8.41 0.32
C THR A 160 7.54 7.50 1.39
N LYS A 161 8.17 6.34 1.64
CA LYS A 161 7.66 5.37 2.63
C LYS A 161 7.93 5.80 4.08
N HIS A 162 9.01 6.56 4.33
CA HIS A 162 9.23 7.26 5.61
C HIS A 162 8.21 8.39 5.81
N ALA A 163 7.93 9.19 4.76
CA ALA A 163 6.91 10.22 4.83
C ALA A 163 5.52 9.65 5.16
N MET A 164 5.13 8.53 4.52
CA MET A 164 3.89 7.82 4.87
C MET A 164 3.89 7.37 6.33
N ALA A 165 4.98 6.75 6.81
CA ALA A 165 5.05 6.27 8.18
C ALA A 165 4.86 7.41 9.18
N GLY A 166 5.58 8.54 9.02
CA GLY A 166 5.45 9.71 9.90
C GLY A 166 4.06 10.34 9.86
N PHE A 167 3.48 10.47 8.66
CA PHE A 167 2.13 11.02 8.50
C PHE A 167 1.07 10.18 9.21
N PHE A 168 1.04 8.85 8.96
CA PHE A 168 0.03 7.98 9.55
C PHE A 168 0.24 7.73 11.04
N ASP A 169 1.48 7.80 11.53
CA ASP A 169 1.76 7.76 12.97
C ASP A 169 1.21 9.00 13.69
N SER A 170 1.40 10.20 13.12
CA SER A 170 0.84 11.45 13.66
C SER A 170 -0.68 11.46 13.59
N LEU A 171 -1.25 11.09 12.42
CA LEU A 171 -2.70 11.04 12.20
C LEU A 171 -3.40 10.07 13.18
N ARG A 172 -2.75 8.98 13.54
CA ARG A 172 -3.30 8.03 14.54
C ARG A 172 -3.52 8.70 15.90
N LEU A 173 -2.60 9.56 16.33
CA LEU A 173 -2.73 10.31 17.57
C LEU A 173 -3.86 11.34 17.50
N GLU A 174 -3.97 12.06 16.37
CA GLU A 174 -5.03 13.04 16.13
C GLU A 174 -6.43 12.40 16.09
N LEU A 175 -6.53 11.13 15.70
CA LEU A 175 -7.79 10.41 15.56
C LEU A 175 -8.17 9.56 16.78
N GLN A 176 -7.38 9.57 17.85
CA GLN A 176 -7.54 8.69 19.02
C GLN A 176 -8.96 8.71 19.58
N ASP A 177 -9.58 9.88 19.69
CA ASP A 177 -10.93 10.05 20.23
C ASP A 177 -12.06 9.92 19.20
N SER A 178 -11.72 9.80 17.92
CA SER A 178 -12.70 9.73 16.82
C SER A 178 -13.28 8.33 16.58
N GLY A 179 -12.67 7.30 17.15
CA GLY A 179 -12.97 5.90 16.89
C GLY A 179 -12.43 5.39 15.53
N VAL A 180 -11.78 6.24 14.73
CA VAL A 180 -11.15 5.82 13.46
C VAL A 180 -9.81 5.14 13.76
N GLY A 181 -9.66 3.89 13.32
CA GLY A 181 -8.37 3.18 13.42
C GLY A 181 -7.39 3.58 12.32
N VAL A 182 -6.08 3.55 12.64
CA VAL A 182 -5.02 3.73 11.65
C VAL A 182 -4.03 2.59 11.78
N THR A 183 -3.90 1.80 10.73
CA THR A 183 -2.99 0.65 10.63
C THR A 183 -1.93 0.92 9.57
N VAL A 184 -0.65 0.83 9.95
CA VAL A 184 0.46 0.93 8.99
C VAL A 184 1.07 -0.45 8.75
N ILE A 185 1.13 -0.86 7.50
CA ILE A 185 1.67 -2.15 7.09
C ILE A 185 3.07 -1.96 6.51
N TYR A 186 4.03 -2.75 6.97
CA TYR A 186 5.41 -2.75 6.49
C TYR A 186 5.76 -4.09 5.83
N PRO A 187 5.35 -4.31 4.57
CA PRO A 187 5.72 -5.51 3.84
C PRO A 187 7.23 -5.56 3.61
N GLY A 188 7.76 -6.78 3.57
CA GLY A 188 9.08 -7.04 3.02
C GLY A 188 9.06 -7.14 1.50
N PHE A 189 9.85 -8.06 0.95
CA PHE A 189 9.75 -8.38 -0.47
C PHE A 189 8.53 -9.26 -0.72
N VAL A 190 7.55 -8.71 -1.46
CA VAL A 190 6.35 -9.41 -1.89
C VAL A 190 6.42 -9.60 -3.40
N PHE A 191 5.96 -10.74 -3.88
CA PHE A 191 5.88 -11.00 -5.32
C PHE A 191 4.75 -10.15 -5.93
N SER A 192 5.10 -9.04 -6.59
CA SER A 192 4.14 -8.13 -7.20
C SER A 192 4.75 -7.36 -8.38
N GLU A 193 3.93 -6.84 -9.26
CA GLU A 193 4.35 -6.06 -10.44
C GLU A 193 5.02 -4.71 -10.08
N ILE A 194 5.05 -4.29 -8.83
CA ILE A 194 5.63 -2.99 -8.43
C ILE A 194 7.10 -2.85 -8.84
N ASN A 195 7.84 -3.96 -8.87
CA ASN A 195 9.24 -3.95 -9.28
C ASN A 195 9.40 -3.78 -10.79
N GLN A 196 8.48 -4.32 -11.59
CA GLN A 196 8.47 -4.14 -13.05
C GLN A 196 8.11 -2.71 -13.45
N ARG A 197 7.23 -2.08 -12.66
CA ARG A 197 6.79 -0.69 -12.84
C ARG A 197 7.71 0.33 -12.13
N ALA A 198 8.71 -0.15 -11.38
CA ALA A 198 9.65 0.74 -10.69
C ALA A 198 10.42 1.58 -11.72
N LEU A 199 10.65 2.85 -11.39
CA LEU A 199 11.40 3.77 -12.25
C LEU A 199 12.90 3.50 -12.12
N SER A 200 13.58 3.45 -13.27
CA SER A 200 15.04 3.40 -13.39
C SER A 200 15.65 4.79 -13.29
N ALA A 201 16.96 4.92 -13.48
CA ALA A 201 17.70 6.17 -13.32
C ALA A 201 17.23 7.31 -14.25
N ASP A 202 16.72 6.96 -15.42
CA ASP A 202 16.21 7.86 -16.46
C ASP A 202 14.69 8.10 -16.41
N GLY A 203 14.01 7.66 -15.34
CA GLY A 203 12.58 7.81 -15.18
C GLY A 203 11.73 6.81 -15.95
N THR A 204 12.33 5.90 -16.71
CA THR A 204 11.59 4.86 -17.43
C THR A 204 11.28 3.65 -16.54
N PRO A 205 10.19 2.89 -16.81
CA PRO A 205 9.91 1.66 -16.08
C PRO A 205 11.00 0.60 -16.27
N TYR A 206 11.35 -0.10 -15.20
CA TYR A 206 12.39 -1.14 -15.19
C TYR A 206 12.05 -2.34 -16.08
N GLY A 207 10.75 -2.60 -16.31
CA GLY A 207 10.27 -3.69 -17.16
C GLY A 207 10.66 -5.08 -16.65
N GLU A 208 10.95 -6.00 -17.57
CA GLU A 208 11.32 -7.38 -17.26
C GLU A 208 12.70 -7.53 -16.61
N ARG A 209 13.54 -6.50 -16.59
CA ARG A 209 14.84 -6.47 -15.88
C ARG A 209 14.68 -6.51 -14.36
N SER A 210 13.45 -6.59 -13.86
CA SER A 210 13.15 -6.58 -12.43
C SER A 210 13.75 -7.79 -11.70
N TYR A 211 14.03 -7.61 -10.42
CA TYR A 211 14.68 -8.56 -9.52
C TYR A 211 14.30 -10.02 -9.73
N LYS A 212 15.29 -10.89 -9.86
CA LYS A 212 15.08 -12.35 -9.88
C LYS A 212 14.39 -12.79 -8.59
N ARG A 213 13.34 -13.60 -8.74
CA ARG A 213 12.64 -14.21 -7.61
C ARG A 213 13.61 -15.12 -6.85
N LYS A 214 13.85 -14.86 -5.56
CA LYS A 214 14.55 -15.80 -4.68
C LYS A 214 13.53 -16.57 -3.85
N LYS A 215 13.48 -17.88 -4.07
CA LYS A 215 12.66 -18.82 -3.28
C LYS A 215 13.03 -18.70 -1.80
N GLY A 216 12.04 -18.53 -0.92
CA GLY A 216 12.23 -18.41 0.53
C GLY A 216 12.53 -17.01 1.07
N GLU A 217 12.83 -16.00 0.21
CA GLU A 217 13.05 -14.61 0.65
C GLU A 217 11.94 -13.65 0.19
N THR A 218 11.03 -14.12 -0.65
CA THR A 218 9.92 -13.34 -1.20
C THR A 218 8.62 -13.96 -0.72
N MET A 219 7.78 -13.16 -0.07
CA MET A 219 6.46 -13.58 0.38
C MET A 219 5.51 -13.64 -0.81
N GLU A 220 4.67 -14.65 -0.88
CA GLU A 220 3.59 -14.72 -1.87
C GLU A 220 2.54 -13.64 -1.57
N THR A 221 1.90 -13.11 -2.62
CA THR A 221 0.97 -11.99 -2.49
C THR A 221 -0.26 -12.37 -1.66
N ASP A 222 -0.76 -13.58 -1.82
CA ASP A 222 -1.92 -14.10 -1.07
C ASP A 222 -1.64 -14.19 0.44
N GLU A 223 -0.46 -14.67 0.85
CA GLU A 223 -0.07 -14.72 2.26
C GLU A 223 0.13 -13.32 2.84
N CYS A 224 0.75 -12.40 2.07
CA CYS A 224 0.85 -11.00 2.43
C CYS A 224 -0.55 -10.43 2.74
N CYS A 225 -1.50 -10.64 1.84
CA CYS A 225 -2.85 -10.12 1.97
C CYS A 225 -3.63 -10.77 3.11
N ARG A 226 -3.46 -12.08 3.37
CA ARG A 226 -4.04 -12.74 4.55
C ARG A 226 -3.56 -12.11 5.86
N GLN A 227 -2.28 -11.77 5.95
CA GLN A 227 -1.74 -11.08 7.14
C GLN A 227 -2.30 -9.67 7.27
N ILE A 228 -2.42 -8.92 6.15
CA ILE A 228 -3.04 -7.59 6.15
C ILE A 228 -4.49 -7.68 6.62
N LEU A 229 -5.28 -8.62 6.06
CA LEU A 229 -6.69 -8.79 6.41
C LEU A 229 -6.87 -9.07 7.91
N ARG A 230 -6.00 -9.91 8.51
CA ARG A 230 -5.99 -10.18 9.96
C ARG A 230 -5.68 -8.91 10.77
N ALA A 231 -4.65 -8.16 10.38
CA ALA A 231 -4.26 -6.92 11.06
C ALA A 231 -5.37 -5.86 10.99
N VAL A 232 -6.03 -5.72 9.81
CA VAL A 232 -7.17 -4.84 9.62
C VAL A 232 -8.34 -5.27 10.50
N SER A 233 -8.64 -6.56 10.53
CA SER A 233 -9.70 -7.13 11.36
C SER A 233 -9.45 -6.94 12.86
N GLY A 234 -8.18 -7.07 13.30
CA GLY A 234 -7.76 -6.82 14.67
C GLY A 234 -7.59 -5.34 15.01
N ARG A 235 -7.74 -4.43 14.04
CA ARG A 235 -7.46 -2.99 14.18
C ARG A 235 -6.05 -2.74 14.75
N GLU A 236 -5.09 -3.55 14.30
CA GLU A 236 -3.72 -3.45 14.77
C GLU A 236 -3.12 -2.07 14.42
N ARG A 237 -2.32 -1.51 15.33
CA ARG A 237 -1.62 -0.24 15.09
C ARG A 237 -0.66 -0.33 13.91
N GLU A 238 0.09 -1.42 13.83
CA GLU A 238 1.08 -1.64 12.78
C GLU A 238 1.34 -3.13 12.58
N LEU A 239 1.76 -3.50 11.37
CA LEU A 239 2.20 -4.85 11.04
C LEU A 239 3.56 -4.81 10.33
N VAL A 240 4.62 -5.22 11.03
CA VAL A 240 5.92 -5.50 10.41
C VAL A 240 5.96 -6.99 10.03
N MET A 241 5.84 -7.30 8.74
CA MET A 241 5.53 -8.66 8.26
C MET A 241 6.66 -9.66 8.42
N THR A 242 7.93 -9.23 8.43
CA THR A 242 9.05 -10.15 8.52
C THR A 242 9.72 -10.10 9.88
N TRP A 243 10.14 -11.25 10.41
CA TRP A 243 10.90 -11.31 11.65
C TRP A 243 12.22 -10.50 11.57
N ARG A 244 12.89 -10.53 10.38
CA ARG A 244 14.09 -9.72 10.13
C ARG A 244 13.80 -8.22 10.20
N GLY A 245 12.64 -7.78 9.71
CA GLY A 245 12.20 -6.39 9.82
C GLY A 245 11.95 -5.98 11.28
N ARG A 246 11.29 -6.84 12.06
CA ARG A 246 11.05 -6.60 13.49
C ARG A 246 12.36 -6.46 14.27
N ILE A 247 13.28 -7.41 14.10
CA ILE A 247 14.60 -7.35 14.73
C ILE A 247 15.42 -6.16 14.20
N GLY A 248 15.43 -5.90 12.90
CA GLY A 248 16.16 -4.79 12.29
C GLY A 248 15.72 -3.43 12.84
N ARG A 249 14.42 -3.26 13.09
CA ARG A 249 13.88 -2.05 13.73
C ARG A 249 14.45 -1.84 15.15
N LEU A 250 14.50 -2.89 15.97
CA LEU A 250 15.05 -2.83 17.33
C LEU A 250 16.57 -2.63 17.28
N LEU A 251 17.27 -3.37 16.43
CA LEU A 251 18.72 -3.23 16.26
C LEU A 251 19.13 -1.83 15.79
N LYS A 252 18.29 -1.16 14.99
CA LYS A 252 18.58 0.22 14.53
C LYS A 252 18.69 1.20 15.68
N LEU A 253 17.99 0.98 16.79
CA LEU A 253 18.07 1.81 18.00
C LEU A 253 19.40 1.60 18.76
N ILE A 254 20.04 0.44 18.60
CA ILE A 254 21.25 0.06 19.33
C ILE A 254 22.49 0.24 18.45
N SER A 255 22.44 -0.21 17.21
CA SER A 255 23.55 -0.18 16.24
C SER A 255 23.07 0.05 14.82
N PRO A 256 22.89 1.32 14.40
CA PRO A 256 22.50 1.65 13.02
C PRO A 256 23.45 1.05 11.97
N ALA A 257 24.77 1.07 12.22
CA ALA A 257 25.77 0.53 11.31
C ALA A 257 25.60 -0.97 11.01
N LEU A 258 25.15 -1.75 12.00
CA LEU A 258 24.86 -3.17 11.80
C LEU A 258 23.68 -3.35 10.84
N VAL A 259 22.62 -2.56 11.00
CA VAL A 259 21.43 -2.60 10.14
C VAL A 259 21.79 -2.17 8.72
N ASP A 260 22.61 -1.14 8.55
CA ASP A 260 23.10 -0.69 7.25
C ASP A 260 23.89 -1.80 6.54
N GLY A 261 24.76 -2.50 7.26
CA GLY A 261 25.49 -3.67 6.76
C GLY A 261 24.56 -4.80 6.32
N MET A 262 23.50 -5.07 7.08
CA MET A 262 22.48 -6.07 6.72
C MET A 262 21.70 -5.64 5.46
N ALA A 263 21.29 -4.38 5.36
CA ALA A 263 20.58 -3.85 4.19
C ALA A 263 21.43 -3.92 2.92
N LYS A 264 22.70 -3.52 2.99
CA LYS A 264 23.67 -3.65 1.88
C LYS A 264 23.79 -5.09 1.39
N ARG A 265 24.00 -6.05 2.31
CA ARG A 265 24.11 -7.48 1.98
C ARG A 265 22.84 -8.06 1.36
N ALA A 266 21.66 -7.65 1.86
CA ALA A 266 20.38 -8.11 1.34
C ALA A 266 20.15 -7.67 -0.11
N ILE A 267 20.56 -6.46 -0.47
CA ILE A 267 20.45 -5.94 -1.84
C ILE A 267 21.51 -6.55 -2.76
N ALA A 268 22.78 -6.65 -2.32
CA ALA A 268 23.84 -7.24 -3.11
C ALA A 268 23.57 -8.70 -3.52
N ARG A 269 22.87 -9.46 -2.68
CA ARG A 269 22.47 -10.84 -3.00
C ARG A 269 21.36 -10.93 -4.05
N ARG A 270 20.71 -9.83 -4.44
CA ARG A 270 19.56 -9.79 -5.37
C ARG A 270 19.91 -9.25 -6.76
N GLN A 271 21.15 -8.80 -6.94
CA GLN A 271 21.75 -8.46 -8.22
C GLN A 271 22.44 -9.67 -8.83
#